data_97233e7c040ab7098e53c00dfd2ef85a
#
_entry.id   97233e7c040ab7098e53c00dfd2ef85a
#
_cell.length_a   1.000
_cell.length_b   1.000
_cell.length_c   1.000
_cell.angle_alpha   90.00
_cell.angle_beta   90.00
_cell.angle_gamma   90.00
#
_symmetry.space_group_name_H-M   'P 1'
#
loop_
_entity.id
_entity.type
_entity.pdbx_description
1 polymer ?
#
loop_
_entity_poly.entity_id
_entity_poly.type
_entity_poly.pdbx_seq_one_letter_code
_entity_poly.pdbx_strand_id
1 'polypeptide(L)'
;KHFLPGYLSQKGKNLATQEDIEEITDKVESVKSGYAEVLEEIKSNNQIKIAAIEREKSLKKEVFMEAVEALTNSLNTIANFSNLNLSEESLTSGFASEAGKIAKVQIVGGGRTVKAVTTIMSSIGEATLELMLERGSLISRKNLIAINEKLRDKSQAEVERYISIMKNLNLQGNTDQGLWDTINKAVDYESGQVETYNKEIESLWGAQNSEHLEYASKCMDTFFVISEILPEAILAVREELDLSISPDEYLDIYSKNIEKGRVVFRSFLEKVPNA
;
A
#
# COMPACT_ATOMS: atom_id res chain seq x y z
N LYS A 1 -77.08 15.54 74.83
CA LYS A 1 -76.00 14.51 75.14
C LYS A 1 -75.67 13.62 73.92
N HIS A 2 -76.07 13.91 72.69
CA HIS A 2 -75.80 13.03 71.55
C HIS A 2 -74.80 13.53 70.52
N PHE A 3 -74.15 14.67 70.80
CA PHE A 3 -73.15 15.24 69.80
C PHE A 3 -71.73 14.73 69.98
N LEU A 4 -71.32 14.31 71.17
CA LEU A 4 -69.96 13.86 71.42
C LEU A 4 -69.56 12.52 70.75
N PRO A 5 -70.46 11.46 70.74
CA PRO A 5 -70.08 10.21 70.09
C PRO A 5 -69.87 10.33 68.58
N GLY A 6 -70.72 11.15 67.92
CA GLY A 6 -70.59 11.38 66.46
C GLY A 6 -69.34 12.15 66.09
N TYR A 7 -68.99 13.17 66.87
CA TYR A 7 -67.77 13.95 66.69
C TYR A 7 -66.50 13.11 66.89
N LEU A 8 -66.46 12.30 67.99
CA LEU A 8 -65.31 11.41 68.26
C LEU A 8 -65.18 10.31 67.19
N SER A 9 -66.30 9.74 66.68
CA SER A 9 -66.29 8.76 65.59
C SER A 9 -65.80 9.40 64.24
N GLN A 10 -66.23 10.63 63.96
CA GLN A 10 -65.80 11.34 62.76
C GLN A 10 -64.35 11.80 62.84
N LYS A 11 -63.90 12.24 64.03
CA LYS A 11 -62.51 12.58 64.28
C LYS A 11 -61.57 11.35 64.24
N GLY A 12 -62.03 10.22 64.74
CA GLY A 12 -61.30 8.93 64.64
C GLY A 12 -61.20 8.43 63.18
N LYS A 13 -62.27 8.56 62.39
CA LYS A 13 -62.23 8.23 60.96
C LYS A 13 -61.33 9.19 60.20
N ASN A 14 -61.34 10.49 60.49
CA ASN A 14 -60.46 11.44 59.84
C ASN A 14 -58.98 11.21 60.20
N LEU A 15 -58.67 10.85 61.45
CA LEU A 15 -57.31 10.49 61.88
C LEU A 15 -56.83 9.19 61.18
N ALA A 16 -57.66 8.15 61.19
CA ALA A 16 -57.33 6.92 60.47
C ALA A 16 -57.15 7.16 58.96
N THR A 17 -57.99 7.99 58.32
CA THR A 17 -57.84 8.38 56.94
C THR A 17 -56.55 9.18 56.67
N GLN A 18 -56.13 10.02 57.63
CA GLN A 18 -54.89 10.80 57.52
C GLN A 18 -53.64 9.89 57.64
N GLU A 19 -53.66 8.96 58.59
CA GLU A 19 -52.59 7.95 58.77
C GLU A 19 -52.48 7.06 57.51
N ASP A 20 -53.61 6.58 56.96
CA ASP A 20 -53.67 5.81 55.73
C ASP A 20 -53.10 6.59 54.51
N ILE A 21 -53.42 7.89 54.40
CA ILE A 21 -52.91 8.76 53.33
C ILE A 21 -51.40 8.96 53.48
N GLU A 22 -50.87 9.15 54.69
CA GLU A 22 -49.43 9.26 54.94
C GLU A 22 -48.71 7.95 54.56
N GLU A 23 -49.22 6.80 54.97
CA GLU A 23 -48.64 5.50 54.63
C GLU A 23 -48.67 5.22 53.12
N ILE A 24 -49.76 5.55 52.43
CA ILE A 24 -49.87 5.44 50.97
C ILE A 24 -48.88 6.40 50.28
N THR A 25 -48.75 7.63 50.78
CA THR A 25 -47.81 8.61 50.22
C THR A 25 -46.39 8.12 50.37
N ASP A 26 -45.98 7.66 51.52
CA ASP A 26 -44.62 7.10 51.76
C ASP A 26 -44.32 5.88 50.88
N LYS A 27 -45.31 5.00 50.69
CA LYS A 27 -45.17 3.87 49.77
C LYS A 27 -45.04 4.30 48.33
N VAL A 28 -45.83 5.27 47.88
CA VAL A 28 -45.75 5.87 46.51
C VAL A 28 -44.39 6.52 46.28
N GLU A 29 -43.88 7.27 47.26
CA GLU A 29 -42.57 7.90 47.18
C GLU A 29 -41.42 6.88 47.17
N SER A 30 -41.50 5.85 48.00
CA SER A 30 -40.55 4.73 47.99
C SER A 30 -40.54 4.00 46.64
N VAL A 31 -41.74 3.72 46.10
CA VAL A 31 -41.84 3.09 44.78
C VAL A 31 -41.30 4.03 43.69
N LYS A 32 -41.60 5.33 43.72
CA LYS A 32 -41.03 6.30 42.76
C LYS A 32 -39.52 6.38 42.84
N SER A 33 -38.96 6.41 44.05
CA SER A 33 -37.53 6.42 44.27
C SER A 33 -36.87 5.15 43.72
N GLY A 34 -37.45 3.96 43.99
CA GLY A 34 -36.97 2.70 43.42
C GLY A 34 -37.03 2.65 41.87
N TYR A 35 -38.11 3.17 41.30
CA TYR A 35 -38.19 3.29 39.82
C TYR A 35 -37.17 4.28 39.26
N ALA A 36 -36.93 5.40 39.93
CA ALA A 36 -35.93 6.38 39.51
C ALA A 36 -34.53 5.79 39.53
N GLU A 37 -34.18 5.00 40.55
CA GLU A 37 -32.90 4.30 40.68
C GLU A 37 -32.71 3.25 39.55
N VAL A 38 -33.73 2.44 39.31
CA VAL A 38 -33.71 1.46 38.20
C VAL A 38 -33.59 2.13 36.85
N LEU A 39 -34.30 3.23 36.63
CA LEU A 39 -34.17 4.02 35.37
C LEU A 39 -32.78 4.63 35.21
N GLU A 40 -32.15 5.07 36.26
CA GLU A 40 -30.80 5.61 36.25
C GLU A 40 -29.76 4.53 35.94
N GLU A 41 -29.92 3.35 36.54
CA GLU A 41 -29.09 2.17 36.23
C GLU A 41 -29.24 1.73 34.75
N ILE A 42 -30.47 1.66 34.23
CA ILE A 42 -30.71 1.34 32.81
C ILE A 42 -30.07 2.38 31.88
N LYS A 43 -30.19 3.66 32.20
CA LYS A 43 -29.55 4.73 31.41
C LYS A 43 -28.03 4.62 31.44
N SER A 44 -27.43 4.42 32.61
CA SER A 44 -25.99 4.25 32.76
C SER A 44 -25.47 3.04 31.96
N ASN A 45 -26.16 1.90 32.11
CA ASN A 45 -25.79 0.69 31.36
C ASN A 45 -25.92 0.87 29.84
N ASN A 46 -26.95 1.58 29.37
CA ASN A 46 -27.11 1.89 27.95
C ASN A 46 -26.02 2.86 27.46
N GLN A 47 -25.64 3.87 28.24
CA GLN A 47 -24.55 4.78 27.87
C GLN A 47 -23.21 4.04 27.77
N ILE A 48 -22.92 3.11 28.70
CA ILE A 48 -21.71 2.28 28.65
C ILE A 48 -21.71 1.40 27.38
N LYS A 49 -22.84 0.77 27.05
CA LYS A 49 -22.96 -0.05 25.83
C LYS A 49 -22.79 0.78 24.56
N ILE A 50 -23.43 1.96 24.50
CA ILE A 50 -23.28 2.87 23.34
C ILE A 50 -21.83 3.32 23.19
N ALA A 51 -21.18 3.74 24.27
CA ALA A 51 -19.77 4.14 24.23
C ALA A 51 -18.82 2.98 23.82
N ALA A 52 -19.13 1.74 24.20
CA ALA A 52 -18.39 0.57 23.78
C ALA A 52 -18.54 0.30 22.28
N ILE A 53 -19.78 0.37 21.75
CA ILE A 53 -20.07 0.21 20.32
C ILE A 53 -19.41 1.31 19.48
N GLU A 54 -19.48 2.57 19.93
CA GLU A 54 -18.84 3.70 19.23
C GLU A 54 -17.31 3.52 19.19
N ARG A 55 -16.71 3.07 20.30
CA ARG A 55 -15.27 2.79 20.35
C ARG A 55 -14.87 1.65 19.42
N GLU A 56 -15.66 0.57 19.37
CA GLU A 56 -15.44 -0.54 18.45
C GLU A 56 -15.53 -0.10 17.00
N LYS A 57 -16.58 0.66 16.63
CA LYS A 57 -16.76 1.21 15.28
C LYS A 57 -15.62 2.15 14.88
N SER A 58 -15.14 2.98 15.82
CA SER A 58 -14.01 3.89 15.58
C SER A 58 -12.72 3.11 15.32
N LEU A 59 -12.45 2.07 16.11
CA LEU A 59 -11.28 1.20 15.92
C LEU A 59 -11.33 0.46 14.59
N LYS A 60 -12.48 -0.12 14.24
CA LYS A 60 -12.66 -0.79 12.93
C LYS A 60 -12.43 0.16 11.78
N LYS A 61 -13.00 1.37 11.86
CA LYS A 61 -12.82 2.40 10.81
C LYS A 61 -11.35 2.73 10.61
N GLU A 62 -10.59 2.95 11.68
CA GLU A 62 -9.16 3.27 11.61
C GLU A 62 -8.38 2.13 10.95
N VAL A 63 -8.54 0.89 11.43
CA VAL A 63 -7.85 -0.29 10.89
C VAL A 63 -8.20 -0.52 9.42
N PHE A 64 -9.46 -0.38 9.04
CA PHE A 64 -9.87 -0.60 7.66
C PHE A 64 -9.37 0.48 6.70
N MET A 65 -9.33 1.74 7.13
CA MET A 65 -8.76 2.81 6.31
C MET A 65 -7.26 2.61 6.11
N GLU A 66 -6.51 2.26 7.16
CA GLU A 66 -5.10 1.90 7.07
C GLU A 66 -4.89 0.70 6.13
N ALA A 67 -5.75 -0.32 6.21
CA ALA A 67 -5.63 -1.50 5.38
C ALA A 67 -5.91 -1.23 3.90
N VAL A 68 -6.93 -0.42 3.57
CA VAL A 68 -7.23 -0.02 2.19
C VAL A 68 -6.09 0.80 1.60
N GLU A 69 -5.52 1.73 2.37
CA GLU A 69 -4.34 2.48 1.97
C GLU A 69 -3.16 1.54 1.71
N ALA A 70 -2.91 0.61 2.63
CA ALA A 70 -1.83 -0.37 2.53
C ALA A 70 -1.98 -1.30 1.31
N LEU A 71 -3.21 -1.76 1.00
CA LEU A 71 -3.48 -2.54 -0.20
C LEU A 71 -3.19 -1.73 -1.47
N THR A 72 -3.59 -0.46 -1.49
CA THR A 72 -3.34 0.43 -2.63
C THR A 72 -1.84 0.68 -2.82
N ASN A 73 -1.10 0.92 -1.75
CA ASN A 73 0.35 1.11 -1.78
C ASN A 73 1.07 -0.16 -2.24
N SER A 74 0.66 -1.32 -1.72
CA SER A 74 1.21 -2.61 -2.13
C SER A 74 0.97 -2.90 -3.62
N LEU A 75 -0.23 -2.58 -4.11
CA LEU A 75 -0.57 -2.71 -5.52
C LEU A 75 0.27 -1.76 -6.40
N ASN A 76 0.47 -0.52 -5.99
CA ASN A 76 1.34 0.42 -6.71
C ASN A 76 2.79 -0.06 -6.75
N THR A 77 3.25 -0.80 -5.74
CA THR A 77 4.58 -1.41 -5.74
C THR A 77 4.74 -2.41 -6.87
N ILE A 78 3.70 -3.16 -7.24
CA ILE A 78 3.71 -4.07 -8.40
C ILE A 78 4.06 -3.32 -9.69
N ALA A 79 3.43 -2.18 -9.96
CA ALA A 79 3.76 -1.34 -11.11
C ALA A 79 5.20 -0.80 -11.05
N ASN A 80 5.67 -0.45 -9.84
CA ASN A 80 7.01 0.10 -9.61
C ASN A 80 8.15 -0.92 -9.83
N PHE A 81 7.86 -2.24 -9.87
CA PHE A 81 8.87 -3.24 -10.21
C PHE A 81 9.51 -3.01 -11.58
N SER A 82 8.78 -2.40 -12.52
CA SER A 82 9.30 -2.02 -13.84
C SER A 82 10.43 -0.97 -13.78
N ASN A 83 10.53 -0.21 -12.71
CA ASN A 83 11.60 0.78 -12.53
C ASN A 83 12.88 0.12 -12.00
N LEU A 84 13.83 -0.15 -12.90
CA LEU A 84 15.11 -0.77 -12.56
C LEU A 84 16.08 0.15 -11.77
N ASN A 85 15.71 1.41 -11.50
CA ASN A 85 16.50 2.31 -10.66
C ASN A 85 16.17 2.19 -9.17
N LEU A 86 15.01 1.61 -8.83
CA LEU A 86 14.65 1.33 -7.43
C LEU A 86 15.45 0.13 -6.91
N SER A 87 15.91 0.21 -5.66
CA SER A 87 16.56 -0.95 -5.02
C SER A 87 15.52 -2.01 -4.62
N GLU A 88 15.94 -3.26 -4.56
CA GLU A 88 15.10 -4.36 -4.05
C GLU A 88 14.69 -4.11 -2.60
N GLU A 89 15.59 -3.57 -1.79
CA GLU A 89 15.30 -3.20 -0.41
C GLU A 89 14.19 -2.16 -0.31
N SER A 90 14.19 -1.16 -1.19
CA SER A 90 13.13 -0.13 -1.26
C SER A 90 11.76 -0.73 -1.59
N LEU A 91 11.71 -1.69 -2.52
CA LEU A 91 10.47 -2.36 -2.92
C LEU A 91 9.95 -3.32 -1.82
N THR A 92 10.84 -4.10 -1.21
CA THR A 92 10.47 -5.11 -0.20
C THR A 92 10.16 -4.54 1.17
N SER A 93 10.90 -3.52 1.62
CA SER A 93 10.64 -2.87 2.92
C SER A 93 9.30 -2.17 2.95
N GLY A 94 8.91 -1.53 1.85
CA GLY A 94 7.57 -0.96 1.68
C GLY A 94 6.49 -2.02 1.85
N PHE A 95 6.62 -3.14 1.15
CA PHE A 95 5.66 -4.24 1.22
C PHE A 95 5.53 -4.84 2.63
N ALA A 96 6.64 -5.08 3.33
CA ALA A 96 6.62 -5.61 4.70
C ALA A 96 5.91 -4.68 5.69
N SER A 97 6.09 -3.36 5.57
CA SER A 97 5.39 -2.35 6.37
C SER A 97 3.88 -2.39 6.13
N GLU A 98 3.46 -2.45 4.88
CA GLU A 98 2.04 -2.49 4.52
C GLU A 98 1.36 -3.79 4.97
N ALA A 99 2.05 -4.94 4.89
CA ALA A 99 1.56 -6.22 5.37
C ALA A 99 1.18 -6.19 6.86
N GLY A 100 1.94 -5.46 7.68
CA GLY A 100 1.64 -5.26 9.10
C GLY A 100 0.33 -4.52 9.36
N LYS A 101 0.01 -3.50 8.56
CA LYS A 101 -1.28 -2.78 8.64
C LYS A 101 -2.44 -3.68 8.25
N ILE A 102 -2.29 -4.44 7.17
CA ILE A 102 -3.30 -5.36 6.65
C ILE A 102 -3.58 -6.50 7.64
N ALA A 103 -2.57 -7.01 8.35
CA ALA A 103 -2.74 -8.06 9.34
C ALA A 103 -3.69 -7.66 10.50
N LYS A 104 -3.81 -6.37 10.82
CA LYS A 104 -4.75 -5.86 11.84
C LYS A 104 -6.21 -6.16 11.47
N VAL A 105 -6.54 -6.28 10.17
CA VAL A 105 -7.88 -6.63 9.71
C VAL A 105 -8.33 -8.01 10.21
N GLN A 106 -7.40 -8.95 10.38
CA GLN A 106 -7.71 -10.29 10.91
C GLN A 106 -8.21 -10.26 12.36
N ILE A 107 -7.92 -9.19 13.10
CA ILE A 107 -8.31 -9.03 14.51
C ILE A 107 -9.70 -8.40 14.62
N VAL A 108 -10.02 -7.42 13.78
CA VAL A 108 -11.23 -6.60 13.92
C VAL A 108 -12.28 -6.87 12.85
N GLY A 109 -11.88 -7.48 11.72
CA GLY A 109 -12.74 -7.69 10.56
C GLY A 109 -13.63 -8.92 10.67
N GLY A 110 -14.82 -8.83 10.07
CA GLY A 110 -15.72 -9.97 9.84
C GLY A 110 -15.14 -10.93 8.80
N GLY A 111 -15.66 -12.16 8.77
CA GLY A 111 -15.14 -13.24 7.91
C GLY A 111 -15.06 -12.89 6.42
N ARG A 112 -16.03 -12.11 5.89
CA ARG A 112 -16.03 -11.65 4.49
C ARG A 112 -14.89 -10.66 4.22
N THR A 113 -14.72 -9.68 5.09
CA THR A 113 -13.67 -8.65 4.98
C THR A 113 -12.28 -9.29 5.09
N VAL A 114 -12.08 -10.15 6.08
CA VAL A 114 -10.83 -10.91 6.26
C VAL A 114 -10.50 -11.72 5.02
N LYS A 115 -11.47 -12.48 4.49
CA LYS A 115 -11.27 -13.29 3.28
C LYS A 115 -10.88 -12.44 2.09
N ALA A 116 -11.63 -11.36 1.80
CA ALA A 116 -11.36 -10.50 0.64
C ALA A 116 -9.98 -9.83 0.72
N VAL A 117 -9.63 -9.28 1.88
CA VAL A 117 -8.32 -8.64 2.13
C VAL A 117 -7.17 -9.65 2.03
N THR A 118 -7.34 -10.85 2.60
CA THR A 118 -6.32 -11.90 2.53
C THR A 118 -6.11 -12.41 1.10
N THR A 119 -7.19 -12.55 0.32
CA THR A 119 -7.09 -12.94 -1.10
C THR A 119 -6.23 -11.96 -1.90
N ILE A 120 -6.45 -10.65 -1.75
CA ILE A 120 -5.65 -9.64 -2.45
C ILE A 120 -4.19 -9.71 -1.99
N MET A 121 -3.94 -9.82 -0.68
CA MET A 121 -2.58 -9.93 -0.15
C MET A 121 -1.83 -11.14 -0.68
N SER A 122 -2.49 -12.30 -0.77
CA SER A 122 -1.90 -13.48 -1.40
C SER A 122 -1.53 -13.21 -2.86
N SER A 123 -2.46 -12.64 -3.64
CA SER A 123 -2.20 -12.31 -5.06
C SER A 123 -1.04 -11.32 -5.24
N ILE A 124 -0.98 -10.29 -4.39
CA ILE A 124 0.16 -9.35 -4.39
C ILE A 124 1.46 -10.05 -4.00
N GLY A 125 1.43 -10.93 -2.99
CA GLY A 125 2.59 -11.69 -2.53
C GLY A 125 3.14 -12.62 -3.62
N GLU A 126 2.28 -13.39 -4.28
CA GLU A 126 2.63 -14.26 -5.41
C GLU A 126 3.24 -13.47 -6.57
N ALA A 127 2.57 -12.39 -6.98
CA ALA A 127 3.05 -11.50 -8.03
C ALA A 127 4.40 -10.85 -7.68
N THR A 128 4.58 -10.44 -6.43
CA THR A 128 5.86 -9.87 -5.95
C THR A 128 7.00 -10.86 -6.14
N LEU A 129 6.82 -12.12 -5.71
CA LEU A 129 7.85 -13.15 -5.85
C LEU A 129 8.19 -13.44 -7.31
N GLU A 130 7.18 -13.58 -8.16
CA GLU A 130 7.36 -13.83 -9.60
C GLU A 130 8.11 -12.68 -10.29
N LEU A 131 7.66 -11.44 -10.06
CA LEU A 131 8.28 -10.26 -10.65
C LEU A 131 9.71 -10.01 -10.14
N MET A 132 10.00 -10.30 -8.87
CA MET A 132 11.36 -10.20 -8.33
C MET A 132 12.32 -11.15 -9.00
N LEU A 133 11.93 -12.40 -9.26
CA LEU A 133 12.76 -13.38 -9.94
C LEU A 133 13.15 -12.92 -11.35
N GLU A 134 12.21 -12.40 -12.12
CA GLU A 134 12.48 -11.91 -13.47
C GLU A 134 13.31 -10.62 -13.46
N ARG A 135 13.04 -9.73 -12.51
CA ARG A 135 13.76 -8.48 -12.33
C ARG A 135 15.27 -8.70 -12.11
N GLY A 136 15.64 -9.78 -11.41
CA GLY A 136 17.04 -10.10 -11.09
C GLY A 136 17.92 -10.19 -12.33
N SER A 137 17.46 -10.78 -13.43
CA SER A 137 18.19 -10.89 -14.69
C SER A 137 18.42 -9.51 -15.34
N LEU A 138 17.40 -8.65 -15.34
CA LEU A 138 17.48 -7.30 -15.89
C LEU A 138 18.44 -6.41 -15.09
N ILE A 139 18.42 -6.50 -13.76
CA ILE A 139 19.35 -5.78 -12.89
C ILE A 139 20.79 -6.27 -13.12
N SER A 140 21.01 -7.58 -13.23
CA SER A 140 22.33 -8.14 -13.50
C SER A 140 22.91 -7.64 -14.83
N ARG A 141 22.09 -7.61 -15.89
CA ARG A 141 22.51 -7.09 -17.18
C ARG A 141 22.78 -5.58 -17.15
N LYS A 142 21.93 -4.78 -16.48
CA LYS A 142 22.16 -3.36 -16.23
C LYS A 142 23.50 -3.11 -15.55
N ASN A 143 23.85 -3.92 -14.55
CA ASN A 143 25.13 -3.82 -13.87
C ASN A 143 26.30 -4.18 -14.78
N LEU A 144 26.15 -5.21 -15.64
CA LEU A 144 27.14 -5.56 -16.65
C LEU A 144 27.39 -4.42 -17.63
N ILE A 145 26.34 -3.79 -18.13
CA ILE A 145 26.45 -2.59 -18.98
C ILE A 145 27.28 -1.51 -18.29
N ALA A 146 26.94 -1.19 -17.03
CA ALA A 146 27.65 -0.15 -16.29
C ALA A 146 29.12 -0.51 -16.03
N ILE A 147 29.46 -1.80 -15.88
CA ILE A 147 30.86 -2.28 -15.76
C ILE A 147 31.58 -2.07 -17.09
N ASN A 148 30.99 -2.50 -18.21
CA ASN A 148 31.61 -2.36 -19.52
C ASN A 148 31.79 -0.90 -19.93
N GLU A 149 30.84 -0.02 -19.58
CA GLU A 149 30.98 1.44 -19.78
C GLU A 149 32.19 1.99 -19.01
N LYS A 150 32.39 1.60 -17.73
CA LYS A 150 33.55 2.03 -16.95
C LYS A 150 34.88 1.51 -17.54
N LEU A 151 34.90 0.28 -18.04
CA LEU A 151 36.10 -0.30 -18.66
C LEU A 151 36.41 0.40 -19.97
N ARG A 152 35.42 0.66 -20.82
CA ARG A 152 35.54 1.46 -22.03
C ARG A 152 36.12 2.85 -21.74
N ASP A 153 35.55 3.55 -20.78
CA ASP A 153 35.95 4.90 -20.40
C ASP A 153 37.40 4.93 -19.87
N LYS A 154 37.81 3.88 -19.14
CA LYS A 154 39.20 3.72 -18.70
C LYS A 154 40.14 3.55 -19.89
N SER A 155 39.85 2.66 -20.83
CA SER A 155 40.69 2.47 -22.02
C SER A 155 40.72 3.71 -22.89
N GLN A 156 39.59 4.41 -23.04
CA GLN A 156 39.50 5.68 -23.73
C GLN A 156 40.44 6.75 -23.10
N ALA A 157 40.46 6.84 -21.77
CA ALA A 157 41.36 7.76 -21.05
C ALA A 157 42.81 7.41 -21.27
N GLU A 158 43.20 6.13 -21.37
CA GLU A 158 44.56 5.71 -21.69
C GLU A 158 44.93 6.09 -23.14
N VAL A 159 44.02 5.89 -24.11
CA VAL A 159 44.24 6.38 -25.50
C VAL A 159 44.56 7.89 -25.50
N GLU A 160 43.75 8.70 -24.82
CA GLU A 160 43.94 10.14 -24.73
C GLU A 160 45.27 10.51 -24.07
N ARG A 161 45.69 9.77 -23.05
CA ARG A 161 46.98 9.92 -22.37
C ARG A 161 48.14 9.64 -23.34
N TYR A 162 48.10 8.54 -24.08
CA TYR A 162 49.14 8.20 -25.06
C TYR A 162 49.22 9.22 -26.19
N ILE A 163 48.09 9.67 -26.73
CA ILE A 163 48.02 10.74 -27.72
C ILE A 163 48.65 12.03 -27.20
N SER A 164 48.44 12.37 -25.95
CA SER A 164 49.06 13.54 -25.29
C SER A 164 50.58 13.41 -25.20
N ILE A 165 51.07 12.19 -24.87
CA ILE A 165 52.51 11.86 -24.85
C ILE A 165 53.11 12.00 -26.28
N MET A 166 52.44 11.44 -27.30
CA MET A 166 52.86 11.54 -28.70
C MET A 166 52.98 13.01 -29.14
N LYS A 167 52.01 13.86 -28.82
CA LYS A 167 52.04 15.30 -29.10
C LYS A 167 53.26 15.98 -28.47
N ASN A 168 53.55 15.65 -27.19
CA ASN A 168 54.69 16.23 -26.49
C ASN A 168 56.05 15.77 -27.07
N LEU A 169 56.19 14.49 -27.42
CA LEU A 169 57.40 13.94 -28.05
C LEU A 169 57.64 14.57 -29.44
N ASN A 170 56.60 14.77 -30.19
CA ASN A 170 56.68 15.45 -31.52
C ASN A 170 57.12 16.89 -31.35
N LEU A 171 56.60 17.65 -30.39
CA LEU A 171 56.98 19.02 -30.10
C LEU A 171 58.45 19.12 -29.62
N GLN A 172 59.00 18.10 -28.98
CA GLN A 172 60.39 18.01 -28.55
C GLN A 172 61.32 17.54 -29.65
N GLY A 173 60.84 17.21 -30.83
CA GLY A 173 61.61 16.70 -31.95
C GLY A 173 62.19 15.29 -31.70
N ASN A 174 61.55 14.49 -30.87
CA ASN A 174 62.03 13.13 -30.56
C ASN A 174 61.87 12.21 -31.77
N THR A 175 62.97 11.58 -32.17
CA THR A 175 63.10 10.68 -33.33
C THR A 175 63.33 9.21 -32.95
N ASP A 176 63.18 8.84 -31.66
CA ASP A 176 63.34 7.44 -31.19
C ASP A 176 62.19 6.56 -31.71
N GLN A 177 62.51 5.80 -32.77
CA GLN A 177 61.54 4.92 -33.44
C GLN A 177 61.04 3.81 -32.48
N GLY A 178 61.90 3.28 -31.55
CA GLY A 178 61.49 2.24 -30.62
C GLY A 178 60.42 2.73 -29.60
N LEU A 179 60.59 4.01 -29.18
CA LEU A 179 59.58 4.64 -28.29
C LEU A 179 58.26 4.87 -29.04
N TRP A 180 58.32 5.40 -30.27
CA TRP A 180 57.12 5.58 -31.09
C TRP A 180 56.37 4.28 -31.37
N ASP A 181 57.08 3.19 -31.72
CA ASP A 181 56.49 1.89 -31.96
C ASP A 181 55.82 1.33 -30.69
N THR A 182 56.41 1.56 -29.51
CA THR A 182 55.83 1.13 -28.25
C THR A 182 54.55 1.89 -27.93
N ILE A 183 54.54 3.21 -28.13
CA ILE A 183 53.34 4.02 -27.88
C ILE A 183 52.23 3.70 -28.88
N ASN A 184 52.54 3.53 -30.16
CA ASN A 184 51.58 3.13 -31.17
C ASN A 184 50.91 1.80 -30.84
N LYS A 185 51.69 0.77 -30.45
CA LYS A 185 51.13 -0.50 -29.98
C LYS A 185 50.21 -0.37 -28.76
N ALA A 186 50.55 0.52 -27.82
CA ALA A 186 49.71 0.76 -26.66
C ALA A 186 48.40 1.47 -27.05
N VAL A 187 48.46 2.44 -27.97
CA VAL A 187 47.26 3.12 -28.53
C VAL A 187 46.38 2.11 -29.28
N ASP A 188 46.95 1.26 -30.12
CA ASP A 188 46.22 0.24 -30.88
C ASP A 188 45.54 -0.76 -29.94
N TYR A 189 46.25 -1.21 -28.90
CA TYR A 189 45.70 -2.12 -27.91
C TYR A 189 44.50 -1.49 -27.17
N GLU A 190 44.66 -0.30 -26.59
CA GLU A 190 43.58 0.37 -25.84
C GLU A 190 42.42 0.76 -26.76
N SER A 191 42.68 1.20 -28.01
CA SER A 191 41.63 1.46 -29.00
C SER A 191 40.85 0.19 -29.34
N GLY A 192 41.53 -0.96 -29.46
CA GLY A 192 40.88 -2.27 -29.66
C GLY A 192 40.02 -2.68 -28.47
N GLN A 193 40.43 -2.36 -27.22
CA GLN A 193 39.61 -2.58 -26.04
C GLN A 193 38.34 -1.72 -26.07
N VAL A 194 38.46 -0.42 -26.42
CA VAL A 194 37.31 0.49 -26.56
C VAL A 194 36.28 -0.07 -27.57
N GLU A 195 36.76 -0.54 -28.71
CA GLU A 195 35.89 -1.14 -29.73
C GLU A 195 35.19 -2.42 -29.22
N THR A 196 35.90 -3.26 -28.51
CA THR A 196 35.37 -4.48 -27.92
C THR A 196 34.27 -4.19 -26.92
N TYR A 197 34.53 -3.28 -25.95
CA TYR A 197 33.52 -2.89 -24.96
C TYR A 197 32.32 -2.21 -25.61
N ASN A 198 32.48 -1.38 -26.64
CA ASN A 198 31.38 -0.79 -27.36
C ASN A 198 30.45 -1.85 -27.99
N LYS A 199 31.01 -2.89 -28.62
CA LYS A 199 30.23 -3.99 -29.20
C LYS A 199 29.47 -4.78 -28.13
N GLU A 200 30.11 -5.06 -26.99
CA GLU A 200 29.45 -5.73 -25.85
C GLU A 200 28.33 -4.88 -25.26
N ILE A 201 28.54 -3.60 -25.07
CA ILE A 201 27.54 -2.63 -24.57
C ILE A 201 26.34 -2.59 -25.52
N GLU A 202 26.58 -2.47 -26.83
CA GLU A 202 25.50 -2.44 -27.83
C GLU A 202 24.66 -3.73 -27.82
N SER A 203 25.31 -4.89 -27.75
CA SER A 203 24.63 -6.18 -27.65
C SER A 203 23.81 -6.31 -26.37
N LEU A 204 24.36 -5.88 -25.23
CA LEU A 204 23.67 -5.90 -23.94
C LEU A 204 22.47 -4.96 -23.91
N TRP A 205 22.59 -3.75 -24.48
CA TRP A 205 21.46 -2.80 -24.58
C TRP A 205 20.35 -3.29 -25.47
N GLY A 206 20.66 -3.95 -26.62
CA GLY A 206 19.64 -4.53 -27.47
C GLY A 206 18.78 -5.56 -26.75
N ALA A 207 19.42 -6.48 -26.00
CA ALA A 207 18.71 -7.45 -25.19
C ALA A 207 17.98 -6.81 -24.00
N GLN A 208 18.61 -5.83 -23.32
CA GLN A 208 18.04 -5.13 -22.17
C GLN A 208 16.75 -4.39 -22.52
N ASN A 209 16.73 -3.65 -23.64
CA ASN A 209 15.59 -2.84 -24.01
C ASN A 209 14.36 -3.70 -24.34
N SER A 210 14.53 -4.77 -25.11
CA SER A 210 13.44 -5.69 -25.46
C SER A 210 12.85 -6.37 -24.23
N GLU A 211 13.69 -7.01 -23.42
CA GLU A 211 13.23 -7.73 -22.24
C GLU A 211 12.67 -6.79 -21.16
N HIS A 212 13.22 -5.57 -21.03
CA HIS A 212 12.68 -4.60 -20.07
C HIS A 212 11.28 -4.11 -20.48
N LEU A 213 11.02 -3.94 -21.79
CA LEU A 213 9.70 -3.56 -22.28
C LEU A 213 8.67 -4.67 -21.99
N GLU A 214 9.02 -5.93 -22.26
CA GLU A 214 8.19 -7.09 -21.95
C GLU A 214 7.90 -7.19 -20.44
N TYR A 215 8.94 -7.00 -19.63
CA TYR A 215 8.82 -7.01 -18.18
C TYR A 215 7.94 -5.87 -17.65
N ALA A 216 8.09 -4.66 -18.19
CA ALA A 216 7.24 -3.52 -17.83
C ALA A 216 5.76 -3.78 -18.19
N SER A 217 5.52 -4.41 -19.35
CA SER A 217 4.18 -4.85 -19.74
C SER A 217 3.61 -5.84 -18.75
N LYS A 218 4.41 -6.86 -18.37
CA LYS A 218 4.01 -7.87 -17.38
C LYS A 218 3.69 -7.24 -16.02
N CYS A 219 4.49 -6.30 -15.53
CA CYS A 219 4.22 -5.58 -14.28
C CYS A 219 2.87 -4.87 -14.31
N MET A 220 2.56 -4.18 -15.42
CA MET A 220 1.30 -3.45 -15.56
C MET A 220 0.09 -4.37 -15.76
N ASP A 221 0.24 -5.45 -16.53
CA ASP A 221 -0.83 -6.45 -16.67
C ASP A 221 -1.15 -7.10 -15.31
N THR A 222 -0.13 -7.45 -14.55
CA THR A 222 -0.28 -7.99 -13.18
C THR A 222 -0.96 -6.96 -12.26
N PHE A 223 -0.56 -5.69 -12.33
CA PHE A 223 -1.21 -4.61 -11.61
C PHE A 223 -2.71 -4.53 -11.94
N PHE A 224 -3.08 -4.57 -13.21
CA PHE A 224 -4.49 -4.51 -13.63
C PHE A 224 -5.28 -5.73 -13.17
N VAL A 225 -4.72 -6.93 -13.28
CA VAL A 225 -5.38 -8.18 -12.83
C VAL A 225 -5.67 -8.14 -11.33
N ILE A 226 -4.70 -7.72 -10.52
CA ILE A 226 -4.90 -7.62 -9.06
C ILE A 226 -5.84 -6.45 -8.72
N SER A 227 -5.80 -5.36 -9.49
CA SER A 227 -6.73 -4.24 -9.31
C SER A 227 -8.19 -4.68 -9.46
N GLU A 228 -8.51 -5.65 -10.32
CA GLU A 228 -9.88 -6.13 -10.53
C GLU A 228 -10.51 -6.79 -9.30
N ILE A 229 -9.69 -7.33 -8.39
CA ILE A 229 -10.19 -7.94 -7.14
C ILE A 229 -10.25 -6.97 -5.95
N LEU A 230 -9.65 -5.78 -6.05
CA LEU A 230 -9.65 -4.77 -4.98
C LEU A 230 -11.07 -4.28 -4.59
N PRO A 231 -12.02 -4.09 -5.52
CA PRO A 231 -13.37 -3.66 -5.19
C PRO A 231 -14.09 -4.56 -4.20
N GLU A 232 -13.84 -5.88 -4.24
CA GLU A 232 -14.48 -6.82 -3.30
C GLU A 232 -14.07 -6.52 -1.85
N ALA A 233 -12.79 -6.22 -1.60
CA ALA A 233 -12.34 -5.85 -0.27
C ALA A 233 -12.90 -4.49 0.18
N ILE A 234 -12.95 -3.50 -0.72
CA ILE A 234 -13.52 -2.19 -0.41
C ILE A 234 -15.01 -2.30 -0.10
N LEU A 235 -15.76 -3.07 -0.88
CA LEU A 235 -17.19 -3.28 -0.62
C LEU A 235 -17.43 -4.02 0.70
N ALA A 236 -16.62 -5.04 1.01
CA ALA A 236 -16.71 -5.76 2.28
C ALA A 236 -16.43 -4.83 3.48
N VAL A 237 -15.42 -3.97 3.38
CA VAL A 237 -15.11 -2.94 4.40
C VAL A 237 -16.26 -1.95 4.56
N ARG A 238 -16.83 -1.46 3.45
CA ARG A 238 -17.95 -0.50 3.49
C ARG A 238 -19.19 -1.10 4.13
N GLU A 239 -19.52 -2.35 3.80
CA GLU A 239 -20.64 -3.07 4.40
C GLU A 239 -20.46 -3.22 5.92
N GLU A 240 -19.27 -3.57 6.37
CA GLU A 240 -18.97 -3.73 7.81
C GLU A 240 -18.98 -2.41 8.59
N LEU A 241 -18.76 -1.29 7.91
CA LEU A 241 -18.83 0.06 8.47
C LEU A 241 -20.22 0.71 8.34
N ASP A 242 -21.23 -0.03 7.86
CA ASP A 242 -22.58 0.49 7.57
C ASP A 242 -22.58 1.67 6.55
N LEU A 243 -21.61 1.71 5.63
CA LEU A 243 -21.49 2.73 4.60
C LEU A 243 -22.23 2.28 3.33
N SER A 244 -23.45 2.78 3.14
CA SER A 244 -24.25 2.46 1.97
C SER A 244 -23.60 2.95 0.67
N ILE A 245 -23.51 2.05 -0.31
CA ILE A 245 -23.23 2.35 -1.71
C ILE A 245 -23.92 1.28 -2.54
N SER A 246 -24.36 1.61 -3.75
CA SER A 246 -24.77 0.60 -4.70
C SER A 246 -23.54 -0.20 -5.15
N PRO A 247 -23.43 -1.51 -4.85
CA PRO A 247 -22.30 -2.32 -5.28
C PRO A 247 -22.11 -2.29 -6.80
N ASP A 248 -23.20 -2.37 -7.54
CA ASP A 248 -23.19 -2.40 -9.02
C ASP A 248 -22.67 -1.08 -9.60
N GLU A 249 -23.10 0.07 -9.03
CA GLU A 249 -22.61 1.38 -9.46
C GLU A 249 -21.11 1.54 -9.17
N TYR A 250 -20.66 1.10 -8.00
CA TYR A 250 -19.25 1.15 -7.62
C TYR A 250 -18.39 0.28 -8.54
N LEU A 251 -18.83 -0.96 -8.82
CA LEU A 251 -18.12 -1.88 -9.71
C LEU A 251 -18.07 -1.37 -11.15
N ASP A 252 -19.15 -0.77 -11.65
CA ASP A 252 -19.19 -0.18 -12.99
C ASP A 252 -18.19 1.00 -13.13
N ILE A 253 -18.17 1.90 -12.16
CA ILE A 253 -17.22 3.02 -12.15
C ILE A 253 -15.78 2.50 -12.09
N TYR A 254 -15.51 1.52 -11.23
CA TYR A 254 -14.17 1.01 -11.03
C TYR A 254 -13.66 0.24 -12.25
N SER A 255 -14.45 -0.66 -12.83
CA SER A 255 -14.08 -1.42 -14.02
C SER A 255 -13.85 -0.54 -15.24
N LYS A 256 -14.66 0.50 -15.45
CA LYS A 256 -14.45 1.50 -16.50
C LYS A 256 -13.12 2.24 -16.35
N ASN A 257 -12.74 2.57 -15.11
CA ASN A 257 -11.47 3.26 -14.86
C ASN A 257 -10.27 2.33 -15.10
N ILE A 258 -10.33 1.07 -14.72
CA ILE A 258 -9.28 0.07 -15.01
C ILE A 258 -9.13 -0.12 -16.51
N GLU A 259 -10.23 -0.33 -17.24
CA GLU A 259 -10.17 -0.53 -18.67
C GLU A 259 -9.61 0.70 -19.41
N LYS A 260 -10.00 1.89 -18.98
CA LYS A 260 -9.40 3.12 -19.51
C LYS A 260 -7.89 3.16 -19.25
N GLY A 261 -7.43 2.76 -18.07
CA GLY A 261 -6.01 2.65 -17.75
C GLY A 261 -5.27 1.68 -18.67
N ARG A 262 -5.86 0.50 -18.91
CA ARG A 262 -5.31 -0.50 -19.85
C ARG A 262 -5.16 0.03 -21.26
N VAL A 263 -6.19 0.68 -21.77
CA VAL A 263 -6.17 1.27 -23.12
C VAL A 263 -5.08 2.32 -23.24
N VAL A 264 -4.95 3.21 -22.26
CA VAL A 264 -3.91 4.24 -22.26
C VAL A 264 -2.51 3.60 -22.24
N PHE A 265 -2.31 2.59 -21.40
CA PHE A 265 -1.01 1.93 -21.29
C PHE A 265 -0.64 1.17 -22.58
N ARG A 266 -1.58 0.41 -23.17
CA ARG A 266 -1.34 -0.27 -24.47
C ARG A 266 -1.00 0.73 -25.59
N SER A 267 -1.76 1.83 -25.66
CA SER A 267 -1.46 2.89 -26.63
C SER A 267 -0.10 3.56 -26.42
N PHE A 268 0.40 3.58 -25.17
CA PHE A 268 1.75 4.04 -24.89
C PHE A 268 2.79 3.02 -25.39
N LEU A 269 2.62 1.72 -25.11
CA LEU A 269 3.55 0.68 -25.58
C LEU A 269 3.67 0.64 -27.10
N GLU A 270 2.56 0.82 -27.83
CA GLU A 270 2.56 0.87 -29.32
C GLU A 270 3.37 2.05 -29.87
N LYS A 271 3.58 3.10 -29.09
CA LYS A 271 4.34 4.29 -29.50
C LYS A 271 5.82 4.23 -29.11
N VAL A 272 6.19 3.30 -28.23
CA VAL A 272 7.60 3.07 -27.91
C VAL A 272 8.23 2.38 -29.10
N PRO A 273 9.23 3.00 -29.77
CA PRO A 273 9.90 2.34 -30.89
C PRO A 273 10.49 1.02 -30.40
N ASN A 274 10.26 -0.06 -31.13
CA ASN A 274 11.03 -1.29 -30.94
C ASN A 274 12.50 -0.93 -31.20
N ALA A 275 13.27 -0.70 -30.12
CA ALA A 275 14.67 -0.36 -30.16
C ALA A 275 15.52 -1.58 -30.54
#